data_482c319ee7f3852a12c7cfd6402672d9
#
_entry.id   482c319ee7f3852a12c7cfd6402672d9
#
_cell.length_a   1.000
_cell.length_b   1.000
_cell.length_c   1.000
_cell.angle_alpha   90.00
_cell.angle_beta   90.00
_cell.angle_gamma   90.00
#
_symmetry.space_group_name_H-M   'P 1'
#
loop_
_entity.id
_entity.type
_entity.pdbx_description
1 polymer ?
#
loop_
_entity_poly.entity_id
_entity_poly.type
_entity_poly.pdbx_seq_one_letter_code
_entity_poly.pdbx_strand_id
1 'polypeptide(L)'
;MRSLDEYLRDAEQAHGHLCAGQVLGVRLAMLGLEKLGIEDPRGKDRKRLVTFVEIDRCATDAVAVVTGCRLGKRALKFRDWGKVAATFVDVSTGKAIRIAARESSKTLARQMHPEISDKNQQQMLAYREITDDDLFTTQWVKVDLPPEEFPGYKGERAVCEACGEGINFRREVRTKDRDDKEKVLCRACAGESYYEPI
;
A
#
# COMPACT_ATOMS: atom_id res chain seq x y z
N MET A 1 19.08 2.96 6.89
CA MET A 1 18.28 2.60 5.69
C MET A 1 19.22 2.19 4.56
N ARG A 2 18.85 1.27 3.69
CA ARG A 2 19.67 0.82 2.54
C ARG A 2 19.67 1.88 1.43
N SER A 3 20.60 1.77 0.48
CA SER A 3 20.68 2.70 -0.67
C SER A 3 19.55 2.49 -1.67
N LEU A 4 19.30 3.52 -2.50
CA LEU A 4 18.33 3.45 -3.59
C LEU A 4 18.61 2.26 -4.52
N ASP A 5 19.87 2.09 -4.94
CA ASP A 5 20.24 1.02 -5.88
C ASP A 5 20.07 -0.38 -5.30
N GLU A 6 20.27 -0.55 -3.99
CA GLU A 6 20.02 -1.84 -3.34
C GLU A 6 18.53 -2.16 -3.32
N TYR A 7 17.66 -1.17 -3.04
CA TYR A 7 16.23 -1.37 -3.08
C TYR A 7 15.70 -1.57 -4.50
N LEU A 8 16.27 -0.89 -5.50
CA LEU A 8 15.89 -1.08 -6.90
C LEU A 8 16.23 -2.49 -7.39
N ARG A 9 17.39 -3.04 -7.02
CA ARG A 9 17.73 -4.45 -7.33
C ARG A 9 16.76 -5.44 -6.69
N ASP A 10 16.41 -5.23 -5.42
CA ASP A 10 15.42 -6.09 -4.75
C ASP A 10 14.04 -5.98 -5.42
N ALA A 11 13.64 -4.76 -5.81
CA ALA A 11 12.36 -4.51 -6.47
C ALA A 11 12.31 -5.17 -7.85
N GLU A 12 13.39 -5.05 -8.63
CA GLU A 12 13.53 -5.72 -9.92
C GLU A 12 13.43 -7.24 -9.79
N GLN A 13 14.14 -7.82 -8.81
CA GLN A 13 14.10 -9.25 -8.55
C GLN A 13 12.70 -9.74 -8.14
N ALA A 14 12.00 -8.95 -7.33
CA ALA A 14 10.67 -9.31 -6.84
C ALA A 14 9.57 -9.18 -7.91
N HIS A 15 9.73 -8.24 -8.84
CA HIS A 15 8.73 -7.92 -9.88
C HIS A 15 9.05 -8.55 -11.24
N GLY A 16 10.32 -8.97 -11.47
CA GLY A 16 10.80 -9.59 -12.71
C GLY A 16 11.43 -8.63 -13.70
N HIS A 17 11.26 -7.34 -13.57
CA HIS A 17 11.93 -6.31 -14.37
C HIS A 17 11.89 -4.96 -13.66
N LEU A 18 12.79 -4.04 -14.02
CA LEU A 18 12.76 -2.67 -13.52
C LEU A 18 11.93 -1.77 -14.45
N CYS A 19 11.08 -0.92 -13.87
CA CYS A 19 10.30 0.08 -14.60
C CYS A 19 10.18 1.39 -13.80
N ALA A 20 9.72 2.45 -14.48
CA ALA A 20 9.55 3.77 -13.85
C ALA A 20 8.63 3.74 -12.61
N GLY A 21 7.58 2.90 -12.64
CA GLY A 21 6.69 2.71 -11.48
C GLY A 21 7.40 2.14 -10.27
N GLN A 22 8.39 1.27 -10.47
CA GLN A 22 9.19 0.73 -9.38
C GLN A 22 10.16 1.77 -8.80
N VAL A 23 10.78 2.59 -9.65
CA VAL A 23 11.63 3.69 -9.15
C VAL A 23 10.82 4.65 -8.28
N LEU A 24 9.61 5.03 -8.74
CA LEU A 24 8.68 5.83 -7.93
C LEU A 24 8.32 5.15 -6.61
N GLY A 25 7.94 3.88 -6.65
CA GLY A 25 7.52 3.13 -5.46
C GLY A 25 8.62 2.98 -4.43
N VAL A 26 9.87 2.69 -4.87
CA VAL A 26 11.03 2.62 -3.98
C VAL A 26 11.27 3.97 -3.31
N ARG A 27 11.38 5.06 -4.11
CA ARG A 27 11.65 6.40 -3.57
C ARG A 27 10.55 6.89 -2.64
N LEU A 28 9.29 6.68 -3.03
CA LEU A 28 8.12 7.00 -2.22
C LEU A 28 8.16 6.29 -0.86
N ALA A 29 8.51 5.00 -0.85
CA ALA A 29 8.63 4.22 0.38
C ALA A 29 9.82 4.67 1.24
N MET A 30 10.98 4.93 0.63
CA MET A 30 12.16 5.46 1.33
C MET A 30 11.84 6.79 2.03
N LEU A 31 11.21 7.73 1.31
CA LEU A 31 10.80 9.02 1.88
C LEU A 31 9.82 8.84 3.05
N GLY A 32 8.83 7.94 2.91
CA GLY A 32 7.86 7.65 3.98
C GLY A 32 8.51 7.11 5.24
N LEU A 33 9.46 6.20 5.10
CA LEU A 33 10.22 5.64 6.22
C LEU A 33 11.11 6.69 6.89
N GLU A 34 11.78 7.53 6.09
CA GLU A 34 12.61 8.63 6.58
C GLU A 34 11.80 9.61 7.42
N LYS A 35 10.66 10.09 6.90
CA LYS A 35 9.77 11.03 7.62
C LYS A 35 9.21 10.46 8.93
N LEU A 36 9.04 9.14 9.02
CA LEU A 36 8.60 8.47 10.25
C LEU A 36 9.75 8.07 11.17
N GLY A 37 11.02 8.23 10.76
CA GLY A 37 12.18 7.78 11.53
C GLY A 37 12.24 6.25 11.68
N ILE A 38 11.81 5.51 10.65
CA ILE A 38 11.86 4.05 10.60
C ILE A 38 13.09 3.64 9.78
N GLU A 39 14.07 3.05 10.45
CA GLU A 39 15.37 2.71 9.84
C GLU A 39 15.45 1.27 9.34
N ASP A 40 14.81 0.34 10.06
CA ASP A 40 14.85 -1.09 9.77
C ASP A 40 13.44 -1.71 9.72
N PRO A 41 12.68 -1.40 8.65
CA PRO A 41 11.28 -1.81 8.54
C PRO A 41 11.09 -3.33 8.39
N ARG A 42 12.16 -4.06 8.01
CA ARG A 42 12.13 -5.52 7.85
C ARG A 42 12.63 -6.27 9.09
N GLY A 43 13.37 -5.61 9.97
CA GLY A 43 13.94 -6.16 11.19
C GLY A 43 13.29 -5.60 12.45
N LYS A 44 13.99 -4.74 13.19
CA LYS A 44 13.55 -4.23 14.51
C LYS A 44 12.22 -3.48 14.46
N ASP A 45 11.96 -2.71 13.38
CA ASP A 45 10.78 -1.86 13.25
C ASP A 45 9.59 -2.53 12.54
N ARG A 46 9.72 -3.80 12.12
CA ARG A 46 8.73 -4.51 11.28
C ARG A 46 7.30 -4.53 11.82
N LYS A 47 7.11 -4.40 13.14
CA LYS A 47 5.80 -4.41 13.79
C LYS A 47 5.21 -3.01 13.98
N ARG A 48 6.01 -1.98 13.73
CA ARG A 48 5.60 -0.58 13.85
C ARG A 48 4.86 -0.06 12.63
N LEU A 49 5.08 -0.66 11.46
CA LEU A 49 4.65 -0.10 10.19
C LEU A 49 3.41 -0.79 9.64
N VAL A 50 2.41 0.01 9.32
CA VAL A 50 1.29 -0.33 8.43
C VAL A 50 1.34 0.62 7.24
N THR A 51 1.20 0.07 6.04
CA THR A 51 1.26 0.85 4.79
C THR A 51 -0.02 0.66 3.99
N PHE A 52 -0.64 1.75 3.59
CA PHE A 52 -1.74 1.77 2.63
C PHE A 52 -1.18 2.13 1.25
N VAL A 53 -1.56 1.40 0.23
CA VAL A 53 -1.25 1.71 -1.18
C VAL A 53 -2.55 1.99 -1.93
N GLU A 54 -2.50 2.96 -2.88
CA GLU A 54 -3.70 3.47 -3.54
C GLU A 54 -3.80 3.04 -5.01
N ILE A 55 -2.97 2.10 -5.43
CA ILE A 55 -2.95 1.54 -6.80
C ILE A 55 -2.42 0.09 -6.78
N ASP A 56 -2.90 -0.73 -7.68
CA ASP A 56 -2.49 -2.12 -7.92
C ASP A 56 -1.47 -2.26 -9.05
N ARG A 57 -0.41 -1.43 -9.06
CA ARG A 57 0.63 -1.39 -10.10
C ARG A 57 2.03 -1.57 -9.50
N CYS A 58 3.03 -1.61 -10.38
CA CYS A 58 4.45 -1.84 -10.06
C CYS A 58 4.96 -1.08 -8.82
N ALA A 59 4.45 0.16 -8.59
CA ALA A 59 4.83 0.96 -7.42
C ALA A 59 4.43 0.28 -6.10
N THR A 60 3.33 -0.46 -6.07
CA THR A 60 2.87 -1.20 -4.88
C THR A 60 3.83 -2.32 -4.51
N ASP A 61 4.34 -3.06 -5.51
CA ASP A 61 5.33 -4.13 -5.25
C ASP A 61 6.62 -3.54 -4.70
N ALA A 62 7.08 -2.42 -5.27
CA ALA A 62 8.26 -1.72 -4.79
C ALA A 62 8.08 -1.21 -3.34
N VAL A 63 6.93 -0.63 -3.01
CA VAL A 63 6.58 -0.22 -1.64
C VAL A 63 6.62 -1.44 -0.70
N ALA A 64 6.06 -2.58 -1.10
CA ALA A 64 6.09 -3.81 -0.30
C ALA A 64 7.52 -4.34 -0.10
N VAL A 65 8.38 -4.23 -1.12
CA VAL A 65 9.79 -4.61 -1.04
C VAL A 65 10.54 -3.75 -0.04
N VAL A 66 10.42 -2.43 -0.11
CA VAL A 66 11.13 -1.51 0.78
C VAL A 66 10.64 -1.65 2.22
N THR A 67 9.35 -1.65 2.44
CA THR A 67 8.73 -1.66 3.77
C THR A 67 8.68 -3.03 4.44
N GLY A 68 8.72 -4.12 3.64
CA GLY A 68 8.45 -5.48 4.11
C GLY A 68 6.99 -5.72 4.49
N CYS A 69 6.10 -4.73 4.25
CA CYS A 69 4.67 -4.88 4.46
C CYS A 69 4.06 -5.80 3.41
N ARG A 70 3.17 -6.70 3.82
CA ARG A 70 2.49 -7.66 2.95
C ARG A 70 1.03 -7.83 3.36
N LEU A 71 0.14 -8.13 2.41
CA LEU A 71 -1.28 -8.42 2.67
C LEU A 71 -1.45 -9.55 3.68
N GLY A 72 -0.74 -10.67 3.49
CA GLY A 72 -0.80 -11.83 4.40
C GLY A 72 -0.30 -11.56 5.82
N LYS A 73 0.50 -10.51 6.02
CA LYS A 73 0.91 -10.02 7.34
C LYS A 73 -0.03 -8.95 7.91
N ARG A 74 -1.07 -8.57 7.17
CA ARG A 74 -2.01 -7.49 7.49
C ARG A 74 -1.35 -6.11 7.68
N ALA A 75 -0.10 -5.96 7.26
CA ALA A 75 0.68 -4.73 7.32
C ALA A 75 0.58 -3.89 6.04
N LEU A 76 0.26 -4.52 4.89
CA LEU A 76 -0.06 -3.81 3.65
C LEU A 76 -1.59 -3.78 3.49
N LYS A 77 -2.11 -2.60 3.18
CA LYS A 77 -3.53 -2.36 2.94
C LYS A 77 -3.71 -1.78 1.54
N PHE A 78 -4.65 -2.28 0.78
CA PHE A 78 -4.97 -1.75 -0.54
C PHE A 78 -6.26 -0.91 -0.47
N ARG A 79 -6.21 0.25 -1.08
CA ARG A 79 -7.34 1.14 -1.33
C ARG A 79 -7.31 1.52 -2.80
N ASP A 80 -8.23 0.98 -3.57
CA ASP A 80 -8.25 1.18 -5.02
C ASP A 80 -8.77 2.58 -5.38
N TRP A 81 -7.83 3.53 -5.45
CA TRP A 81 -8.09 4.91 -5.87
C TRP A 81 -7.41 5.25 -7.19
N GLY A 82 -6.68 4.30 -7.78
CA GLY A 82 -5.94 4.48 -9.03
C GLY A 82 -4.83 5.53 -8.96
N LYS A 83 -4.31 5.84 -7.76
CA LYS A 83 -3.29 6.88 -7.54
C LYS A 83 -1.94 6.26 -7.17
N VAL A 84 -0.86 6.75 -7.80
CA VAL A 84 0.50 6.40 -7.36
C VAL A 84 0.79 7.11 -6.05
N ALA A 85 0.29 6.55 -4.97
CA ALA A 85 0.38 7.10 -3.63
C ALA A 85 0.42 5.99 -2.58
N ALA A 86 1.03 6.29 -1.44
CA ALA A 86 0.94 5.43 -0.26
C ALA A 86 0.89 6.27 1.02
N THR A 87 0.27 5.70 2.05
CA THR A 87 0.25 6.25 3.40
C THR A 87 0.98 5.30 4.34
N PHE A 88 1.97 5.81 5.04
CA PHE A 88 2.77 5.08 6.01
C PHE A 88 2.30 5.46 7.41
N VAL A 89 2.01 4.47 8.23
CA VAL A 89 1.51 4.65 9.59
C VAL A 89 2.47 3.98 10.57
N ASP A 90 3.06 4.76 11.46
CA ASP A 90 3.75 4.20 12.62
C ASP A 90 2.73 3.93 13.73
N VAL A 91 2.37 2.67 13.90
CA VAL A 91 1.35 2.25 14.88
C VAL A 91 1.78 2.42 16.33
N SER A 92 3.08 2.61 16.58
CA SER A 92 3.60 2.86 17.94
C SER A 92 3.40 4.31 18.40
N THR A 93 3.38 5.25 17.45
CA THR A 93 3.23 6.69 17.74
C THR A 93 1.91 7.27 17.23
N GLY A 94 1.20 6.55 16.36
CA GLY A 94 0.01 7.04 15.67
C GLY A 94 0.31 8.07 14.55
N LYS A 95 1.58 8.38 14.30
CA LYS A 95 1.96 9.29 13.22
C LYS A 95 1.74 8.63 11.86
N ALA A 96 1.18 9.39 10.92
CA ALA A 96 1.00 8.91 9.57
C ALA A 96 1.32 10.01 8.54
N ILE A 97 1.95 9.59 7.44
CA ILE A 97 2.29 10.47 6.32
C ILE A 97 1.81 9.83 5.01
N ARG A 98 1.08 10.60 4.22
CA ARG A 98 0.68 10.24 2.86
C ARG A 98 1.63 10.91 1.87
N ILE A 99 2.13 10.13 0.91
CA ILE A 99 3.03 10.58 -0.15
C ILE A 99 2.42 10.15 -1.48
N ALA A 100 2.36 11.08 -2.42
CA ALA A 100 1.79 10.85 -3.75
C ALA A 100 2.70 11.41 -4.84
N ALA A 101 2.88 10.67 -5.92
CA ALA A 101 3.65 11.14 -7.08
C ALA A 101 2.97 12.34 -7.73
N ARG A 102 3.77 13.37 -8.04
CA ARG A 102 3.30 14.56 -8.80
C ARG A 102 3.14 14.21 -10.28
N GLU A 103 2.04 14.63 -10.87
CA GLU A 103 1.82 14.45 -12.30
C GLU A 103 2.84 15.24 -13.14
N SER A 104 3.30 16.40 -12.63
CA SER A 104 4.36 17.22 -13.23
C SER A 104 5.69 16.49 -13.41
N SER A 105 5.98 15.46 -12.61
CA SER A 105 7.21 14.67 -12.71
C SER A 105 7.41 14.04 -14.08
N LYS A 106 6.33 13.70 -14.79
CA LYS A 106 6.37 13.16 -16.16
C LYS A 106 6.83 14.20 -17.18
N THR A 107 6.44 15.46 -16.98
CA THR A 107 6.90 16.58 -17.82
C THR A 107 8.35 16.90 -17.53
N LEU A 108 8.73 16.93 -16.25
CA LEU A 108 10.11 17.16 -15.83
C LEU A 108 11.04 16.06 -16.38
N ALA A 109 10.64 14.80 -16.35
CA ALA A 109 11.41 13.70 -16.96
C ALA A 109 11.69 13.91 -18.45
N ARG A 110 10.70 14.39 -19.20
CA ARG A 110 10.90 14.74 -20.63
C ARG A 110 11.86 15.90 -20.85
N GLN A 111 11.87 16.87 -19.95
CA GLN A 111 12.78 18.01 -20.02
C GLN A 111 14.22 17.65 -19.65
N MET A 112 14.40 16.72 -18.71
CA MET A 112 15.72 16.26 -18.27
C MET A 112 16.41 15.36 -19.28
N HIS A 113 15.67 14.51 -19.96
CA HIS A 113 16.20 13.52 -20.92
C HIS A 113 15.47 13.59 -22.27
N PRO A 114 15.52 14.73 -22.99
CA PRO A 114 14.79 14.90 -24.24
C PRO A 114 15.32 14.00 -25.37
N GLU A 115 16.58 13.54 -25.26
CA GLU A 115 17.25 12.65 -26.20
C GLU A 115 16.72 11.21 -26.13
N ILE A 116 16.05 10.82 -25.03
CA ILE A 116 15.54 9.46 -24.82
C ILE A 116 14.10 9.37 -25.35
N SER A 117 13.89 8.61 -26.42
CA SER A 117 12.58 8.41 -27.02
C SER A 117 11.67 7.44 -26.25
N ASP A 118 12.27 6.42 -25.59
CA ASP A 118 11.51 5.48 -24.77
C ASP A 118 11.08 6.15 -23.48
N LYS A 119 9.78 6.32 -23.32
CA LYS A 119 9.16 7.03 -22.21
C LYS A 119 9.43 6.37 -20.86
N ASN A 120 9.48 5.03 -20.80
CA ASN A 120 9.73 4.31 -19.55
C ASN A 120 11.20 4.49 -19.13
N GLN A 121 12.12 4.35 -20.07
CA GLN A 121 13.54 4.57 -19.83
C GLN A 121 13.82 6.03 -19.40
N GLN A 122 13.24 7.00 -20.08
CA GLN A 122 13.33 8.43 -19.75
C GLN A 122 12.89 8.69 -18.30
N GLN A 123 11.73 8.16 -17.92
CA GLN A 123 11.19 8.30 -16.57
C GLN A 123 12.02 7.53 -15.52
N MET A 124 12.52 6.34 -15.83
CA MET A 124 13.37 5.59 -14.90
C MET A 124 14.64 6.35 -14.53
N LEU A 125 15.27 7.02 -15.49
CA LEU A 125 16.47 7.83 -15.23
C LEU A 125 16.11 9.08 -14.44
N ALA A 126 15.18 9.87 -14.94
CA ALA A 126 14.78 11.13 -14.31
C ALA A 126 14.29 10.93 -12.86
N TYR A 127 13.49 9.89 -12.60
CA TYR A 127 12.97 9.62 -11.25
C TYR A 127 14.04 9.20 -10.24
N ARG A 128 15.25 8.89 -10.66
CA ARG A 128 16.39 8.70 -9.76
C ARG A 128 17.04 10.03 -9.36
N GLU A 129 16.90 11.07 -10.18
CA GLU A 129 17.61 12.32 -10.08
C GLU A 129 16.73 13.48 -9.55
N ILE A 130 15.45 13.50 -9.91
CA ILE A 130 14.47 14.50 -9.47
C ILE A 130 14.44 14.57 -7.94
N THR A 131 14.40 15.76 -7.37
CA THR A 131 14.28 15.94 -5.92
C THR A 131 12.98 15.36 -5.39
N ASP A 132 12.93 15.01 -4.10
CA ASP A 132 11.69 14.47 -3.51
C ASP A 132 10.55 15.49 -3.56
N ASP A 133 10.82 16.76 -3.41
CA ASP A 133 9.82 17.84 -3.44
C ASP A 133 9.23 18.06 -4.83
N ASP A 134 10.00 17.80 -5.90
CA ASP A 134 9.52 17.85 -7.29
C ASP A 134 8.85 16.56 -7.73
N LEU A 135 9.24 15.44 -7.13
CA LEU A 135 8.71 14.12 -7.47
C LEU A 135 7.41 13.80 -6.72
N PHE A 136 7.27 14.28 -5.48
CA PHE A 136 6.18 13.93 -4.59
C PHE A 136 5.49 15.12 -3.94
N THR A 137 4.24 14.90 -3.55
CA THR A 137 3.56 15.67 -2.51
C THR A 137 3.56 14.87 -1.23
N THR A 138 3.82 15.53 -0.10
CA THR A 138 3.77 14.92 1.23
C THR A 138 2.71 15.59 2.09
N GLN A 139 1.98 14.81 2.86
CA GLN A 139 0.94 15.31 3.75
C GLN A 139 0.90 14.49 5.03
N TRP A 140 1.08 15.13 6.18
CA TRP A 140 0.78 14.50 7.46
C TRP A 140 -0.72 14.30 7.58
N VAL A 141 -1.13 13.10 7.92
CA VAL A 141 -2.54 12.71 7.97
C VAL A 141 -2.85 11.98 9.27
N LYS A 142 -4.12 11.99 9.67
CA LYS A 142 -4.61 11.10 10.71
C LYS A 142 -5.24 9.90 10.03
N VAL A 143 -4.82 8.71 10.43
CA VAL A 143 -5.43 7.45 9.98
C VAL A 143 -6.11 6.81 11.19
N ASP A 144 -7.41 6.64 11.09
CA ASP A 144 -8.16 5.85 12.06
C ASP A 144 -7.99 4.37 11.70
N LEU A 145 -7.17 3.69 12.50
CA LEU A 145 -6.86 2.28 12.31
C LEU A 145 -7.47 1.50 13.48
N PRO A 146 -8.64 0.85 13.26
CA PRO A 146 -9.30 0.11 14.31
C PRO A 146 -8.47 -1.14 14.71
N PRO A 147 -8.61 -1.64 15.94
CA PRO A 147 -7.78 -2.73 16.47
C PRO A 147 -7.73 -3.96 15.57
N GLU A 148 -8.84 -4.31 14.93
CA GLU A 148 -8.95 -5.45 14.01
C GLU A 148 -8.12 -5.29 12.73
N GLU A 149 -7.67 -4.09 12.40
CA GLU A 149 -6.82 -3.81 11.25
C GLU A 149 -5.31 -3.86 11.59
N PHE A 150 -4.93 -3.96 12.87
CA PHE A 150 -3.53 -4.07 13.27
C PHE A 150 -2.90 -5.40 12.83
N PRO A 151 -1.61 -5.40 12.48
CA PRO A 151 -0.85 -6.62 12.29
C PRO A 151 -0.89 -7.51 13.53
N GLY A 152 -1.17 -8.80 13.34
CA GLY A 152 -1.20 -9.76 14.44
C GLY A 152 -2.48 -9.76 15.28
N TYR A 153 -3.49 -8.96 14.94
CA TYR A 153 -4.79 -9.03 15.60
C TYR A 153 -5.37 -10.45 15.54
N LYS A 154 -5.83 -10.93 16.70
CA LYS A 154 -6.51 -12.22 16.86
C LYS A 154 -7.92 -11.95 17.37
N GLY A 155 -8.87 -11.88 16.46
CA GLY A 155 -10.29 -11.71 16.81
C GLY A 155 -11.06 -13.04 16.71
N GLU A 156 -12.27 -13.02 17.22
CA GLU A 156 -13.23 -14.12 17.08
C GLU A 156 -13.56 -14.36 15.61
N ARG A 157 -13.92 -15.59 15.32
CA ARG A 157 -14.38 -16.03 14.01
C ARG A 157 -15.90 -16.17 14.05
N ALA A 158 -16.58 -15.55 13.11
CA ALA A 158 -18.00 -15.78 12.86
C ALA A 158 -18.21 -16.82 11.75
N VAL A 159 -19.41 -17.37 11.67
CA VAL A 159 -19.84 -18.22 10.57
C VAL A 159 -20.98 -17.52 9.85
N CYS A 160 -20.93 -17.46 8.52
CA CYS A 160 -22.01 -16.93 7.72
C CYS A 160 -23.25 -17.80 7.78
N GLU A 161 -24.37 -17.25 8.19
CA GLU A 161 -25.63 -18.03 8.32
C GLU A 161 -26.24 -18.42 6.96
N ALA A 162 -25.83 -17.76 5.87
CA ALA A 162 -26.33 -18.07 4.54
C ALA A 162 -25.52 -19.15 3.81
N CYS A 163 -24.18 -19.07 3.81
CA CYS A 163 -23.33 -20.01 3.08
C CYS A 163 -22.52 -20.97 3.96
N GLY A 164 -22.49 -20.78 5.27
CA GLY A 164 -21.74 -21.61 6.21
C GLY A 164 -20.23 -21.33 6.25
N GLU A 165 -19.71 -20.38 5.48
CA GLU A 165 -18.29 -20.07 5.44
C GLU A 165 -17.84 -19.26 6.66
N GLY A 166 -16.58 -19.49 7.08
CA GLY A 166 -16.01 -18.80 8.22
C GLY A 166 -15.48 -17.41 7.88
N ILE A 167 -15.84 -16.43 8.68
CA ILE A 167 -15.48 -15.03 8.57
C ILE A 167 -14.50 -14.69 9.68
N ASN A 168 -13.34 -14.12 9.33
CA ASN A 168 -12.30 -13.76 10.29
C ASN A 168 -12.24 -12.25 10.52
N PHE A 169 -11.71 -11.84 11.69
CA PHE A 169 -11.28 -10.48 11.98
C PHE A 169 -12.41 -9.45 11.96
N ARG A 170 -13.59 -9.80 12.46
CA ARG A 170 -14.76 -8.90 12.51
C ARG A 170 -15.15 -8.32 11.14
N ARG A 171 -15.07 -9.15 10.10
CA ARG A 171 -15.48 -8.76 8.74
C ARG A 171 -16.87 -9.26 8.37
N GLU A 172 -17.59 -9.79 9.32
CA GLU A 172 -19.00 -10.11 9.18
C GLU A 172 -19.83 -8.83 9.01
N VAL A 173 -20.89 -8.95 8.24
CA VAL A 173 -21.95 -7.96 8.13
C VAL A 173 -23.08 -8.41 9.06
N ARG A 174 -23.42 -7.57 10.06
CA ARG A 174 -24.54 -7.81 10.95
C ARG A 174 -25.73 -7.02 10.42
N THR A 175 -26.79 -7.70 10.12
CA THR A 175 -28.04 -7.14 9.59
C THR A 175 -29.22 -7.72 10.36
N LYS A 176 -30.43 -7.23 10.08
CA LYS A 176 -31.66 -7.78 10.63
C LYS A 176 -32.51 -8.37 9.51
N ASP A 177 -33.18 -9.49 9.78
CA ASP A 177 -34.16 -10.06 8.87
C ASP A 177 -35.52 -9.35 9.01
N ARG A 178 -36.54 -9.87 8.29
CA ARG A 178 -37.89 -9.28 8.28
C ARG A 178 -38.60 -9.34 9.64
N ASP A 179 -38.13 -10.22 10.51
CA ASP A 179 -38.68 -10.44 11.86
C ASP A 179 -37.83 -9.71 12.94
N ASP A 180 -36.98 -8.74 12.54
CA ASP A 180 -36.07 -7.95 13.40
C ASP A 180 -35.01 -8.81 14.11
N LYS A 181 -34.77 -10.05 13.67
CA LYS A 181 -33.77 -10.95 14.21
C LYS A 181 -32.41 -10.66 13.60
N GLU A 182 -31.40 -10.54 14.45
CA GLU A 182 -30.01 -10.35 14.01
C GLU A 182 -29.55 -11.52 13.14
N LYS A 183 -28.87 -11.19 12.04
CA LYS A 183 -28.31 -12.13 11.07
C LYS A 183 -26.84 -11.79 10.80
N VAL A 184 -26.00 -12.82 10.79
CA VAL A 184 -24.57 -12.71 10.54
C VAL A 184 -24.25 -13.23 9.15
N LEU A 185 -23.78 -12.36 8.25
CA LEU A 185 -23.48 -12.68 6.86
C LEU A 185 -22.03 -12.37 6.51
N CYS A 186 -21.45 -13.12 5.57
CA CYS A 186 -20.24 -12.66 4.88
C CYS A 186 -20.61 -11.55 3.89
N ARG A 187 -19.62 -10.75 3.46
CA ARG A 187 -19.85 -9.65 2.52
C ARG A 187 -20.48 -10.08 1.22
N ALA A 188 -20.07 -11.25 0.68
CA ALA A 188 -20.65 -11.79 -0.54
C ALA A 188 -22.16 -12.05 -0.38
N CYS A 189 -22.57 -12.73 0.70
CA CYS A 189 -23.97 -12.99 1.00
C CYS A 189 -24.76 -11.74 1.39
N ALA A 190 -24.07 -10.68 1.83
CA ALA A 190 -24.65 -9.38 2.10
C ALA A 190 -24.79 -8.48 0.86
N GLY A 191 -24.46 -8.98 -0.34
CA GLY A 191 -24.62 -8.26 -1.61
C GLY A 191 -23.35 -7.61 -2.16
N GLU A 192 -22.19 -7.82 -1.52
CA GLU A 192 -20.88 -7.32 -1.99
C GLU A 192 -20.10 -8.37 -2.82
N SER A 193 -20.79 -9.35 -3.42
CA SER A 193 -20.12 -10.40 -4.22
C SER A 193 -19.56 -9.83 -5.52
N TYR A 194 -18.33 -10.21 -5.88
CA TYR A 194 -17.68 -9.90 -7.16
C TYR A 194 -17.89 -11.04 -8.20
N TYR A 195 -18.62 -12.09 -7.84
CA TYR A 195 -18.92 -13.25 -8.71
C TYR A 195 -20.39 -13.64 -8.58
N GLU A 196 -20.90 -14.34 -9.57
CA GLU A 196 -22.21 -14.99 -9.57
C GLU A 196 -22.01 -16.50 -9.66
N PRO A 197 -22.68 -17.31 -8.81
CA PRO A 197 -22.68 -18.77 -8.95
C PRO A 197 -23.29 -19.19 -10.30
N ILE A 198 -22.72 -20.18 -10.97
CA ILE A 198 -23.23 -20.79 -12.21
C ILE A 198 -23.84 -22.17 -11.95
#